data_787e5eaff47cfdcfa6e533f0741c2617
#
_entry.id   787e5eaff47cfdcfa6e533f0741c2617
#
_cell.length_a   1.000
_cell.length_b   1.000
_cell.length_c   1.000
_cell.angle_alpha   90.00
_cell.angle_beta   90.00
_cell.angle_gamma   90.00
#
_symmetry.space_group_name_H-M   'P 1'
#
loop_
_entity.id
_entity.type
_entity.pdbx_description
1 polymer ?
#
loop_
_entity_poly.entity_id
_entity_poly.type
_entity_poly.pdbx_seq_one_letter_code
_entity_poly.pdbx_strand_id
1 'polypeptide(L)'
;STFESCIDESIKPLFTKSEFTVETNNDESYNCVQYYLNGVDFPHKECPRYMHIDIGVANDAYGIACCYKYGSKIIDGVEVPEYFYDFSLRIVPPAPPKRVSIDRCHQFILYMRDVLGLKIGLISFDQFQSEASRQFLTEHGFNVKYQSVDKTDTAYLYFVDCLYKQCVHFSREFADS
;
A
#
# COMPACT_ATOMS: atom_id res chain seq x y z
N SER A 1 -19.08 -4.81 13.91
CA SER A 1 -18.72 -5.86 12.93
C SER A 1 -17.30 -6.36 13.17
N THR A 2 -16.97 -7.52 12.63
CA THR A 2 -15.62 -8.11 12.77
C THR A 2 -14.53 -7.18 12.23
N PHE A 3 -14.83 -6.46 11.16
CA PHE A 3 -13.94 -5.45 10.58
C PHE A 3 -13.72 -4.27 11.54
N GLU A 4 -14.78 -3.75 12.15
CA GLU A 4 -14.71 -2.67 13.15
C GLU A 4 -13.78 -3.01 14.33
N SER A 5 -13.74 -4.28 14.75
CA SER A 5 -12.88 -4.71 15.86
C SER A 5 -11.38 -4.73 15.53
N CYS A 6 -11.03 -4.62 14.25
CA CYS A 6 -9.64 -4.51 13.78
C CYS A 6 -9.18 -3.05 13.64
N ILE A 7 -10.05 -2.07 13.84
CA ILE A 7 -9.69 -0.66 13.83
C ILE A 7 -8.98 -0.33 15.13
N ASP A 8 -7.77 0.19 14.99
CA ASP A 8 -6.96 0.64 16.12
C ASP A 8 -6.90 2.17 16.11
N GLU A 9 -7.63 2.80 17.01
CA GLU A 9 -7.72 4.27 17.14
C GLU A 9 -6.39 4.91 17.59
N SER A 10 -5.44 4.11 18.06
CA SER A 10 -4.09 4.60 18.38
C SER A 10 -3.21 4.76 17.14
N ILE A 11 -3.53 4.10 16.04
CA ILE A 11 -2.81 4.22 14.78
C ILE A 11 -3.19 5.56 14.13
N LYS A 12 -2.23 6.46 14.08
CA LYS A 12 -2.42 7.76 13.43
C LYS A 12 -2.19 7.63 11.92
N PRO A 13 -2.96 8.37 11.11
CA PRO A 13 -2.72 8.41 9.68
C PRO A 13 -1.32 8.96 9.39
N LEU A 14 -0.56 8.24 8.59
CA LEU A 14 0.78 8.66 8.18
C LEU A 14 0.74 9.72 7.07
N PHE A 15 -0.34 9.73 6.29
CA PHE A 15 -0.50 10.63 5.16
C PHE A 15 -1.76 11.48 5.31
N THR A 16 -1.64 12.75 4.94
CA THR A 16 -2.79 13.63 4.75
C THR A 16 -3.14 13.65 3.27
N LYS A 17 -4.43 13.45 2.97
CA LYS A 17 -4.93 13.58 1.61
C LYS A 17 -4.84 15.03 1.16
N SER A 18 -4.21 15.26 0.02
CA SER A 18 -4.20 16.56 -0.62
C SER A 18 -4.22 16.42 -2.14
N GLU A 19 -4.72 17.42 -2.82
CA GLU A 19 -4.56 17.54 -4.26
C GLU A 19 -3.16 18.05 -4.56
N PHE A 20 -2.51 17.46 -5.55
CA PHE A 20 -1.30 18.01 -6.08
C PHE A 20 -1.37 18.09 -7.60
N THR A 21 -0.80 19.14 -8.10
CA THR A 21 -0.66 19.36 -9.53
C THR A 21 0.73 18.94 -9.94
N VAL A 22 0.82 18.01 -10.88
CA VAL A 22 2.07 17.63 -11.51
C VAL A 22 2.25 18.55 -12.70
N GLU A 23 3.18 19.47 -12.61
CA GLU A 23 3.61 20.27 -13.76
C GLU A 23 4.51 19.40 -14.63
N THR A 24 4.15 19.27 -15.89
CA THR A 24 5.02 18.70 -16.91
C THR A 24 5.77 19.82 -17.61
N ASN A 25 6.90 19.50 -18.24
CA ASN A 25 7.70 20.47 -19.01
C ASN A 25 6.94 21.14 -20.18
N ASN A 26 5.68 20.77 -20.40
CA ASN A 26 4.83 21.24 -21.50
C ASN A 26 3.58 22.01 -21.01
N ASP A 27 3.63 22.66 -19.87
CA ASP A 27 2.48 23.35 -19.24
C ASP A 27 1.24 22.47 -19.01
N GLU A 28 1.37 21.16 -19.16
CA GLU A 28 0.29 20.23 -18.78
C GLU A 28 0.36 19.94 -17.29
N SER A 29 -0.62 20.41 -16.58
CA SER A 29 -0.82 20.03 -15.17
C SER A 29 -1.90 18.97 -15.06
N TYR A 30 -1.66 17.92 -14.25
CA TYR A 30 -2.72 17.04 -13.82
C TYR A 30 -2.87 17.04 -12.32
N ASN A 31 -4.13 17.05 -11.91
CA ASN A 31 -4.46 16.88 -10.52
C ASN A 31 -4.38 15.39 -10.17
N CYS A 32 -3.45 15.05 -9.30
CA CYS A 32 -3.39 13.76 -8.65
C CYS A 32 -3.67 13.95 -7.17
N VAL A 33 -4.21 12.92 -6.54
CA VAL A 33 -4.33 12.94 -5.08
C VAL A 33 -2.97 12.66 -4.50
N GLN A 34 -2.40 13.64 -3.81
CA GLN A 34 -1.14 13.52 -3.10
C GLN A 34 -1.41 13.28 -1.63
N TYR A 35 -0.62 12.39 -1.05
CA TYR A 35 -0.63 12.14 0.37
C TYR A 35 0.66 12.68 0.98
N TYR A 36 0.55 13.58 1.95
CA TYR A 36 1.67 14.09 2.72
C TYR A 36 1.83 13.30 4.01
N LEU A 37 3.08 13.09 4.39
CA LEU A 37 3.39 12.60 5.73
C LEU A 37 2.94 13.64 6.75
N ASN A 38 2.14 13.24 7.73
CA ASN A 38 1.67 14.09 8.82
C ASN A 38 2.75 14.41 9.86
N GLY A 39 4.03 14.37 9.51
CA GLY A 39 5.15 14.52 10.42
C GLY A 39 5.33 13.35 11.39
N VAL A 40 4.60 12.26 11.18
CA VAL A 40 4.72 11.02 11.94
C VAL A 40 5.69 10.11 11.24
N ASP A 41 6.65 9.60 11.99
CA ASP A 41 7.58 8.62 11.46
C ASP A 41 6.92 7.23 11.39
N PHE A 42 7.36 6.39 10.43
CA PHE A 42 6.86 5.02 10.34
C PHE A 42 7.25 4.22 11.59
N PRO A 43 6.29 3.53 12.23
CA PRO A 43 6.60 2.69 13.37
C PRO A 43 7.42 1.47 12.93
N HIS A 44 8.27 0.96 13.82
CA HIS A 44 9.00 -0.30 13.63
C HIS A 44 9.69 -0.41 12.27
N LYS A 45 10.50 0.59 11.91
CA LYS A 45 11.23 0.62 10.62
C LYS A 45 12.15 -0.58 10.39
N GLU A 46 12.57 -1.24 11.47
CA GLU A 46 13.35 -2.47 11.43
C GLU A 46 12.58 -3.65 10.83
N CYS A 47 11.25 -3.64 10.92
CA CYS A 47 10.40 -4.68 10.36
C CYS A 47 10.25 -4.52 8.84
N PRO A 48 10.41 -5.61 8.07
CA PRO A 48 10.17 -5.58 6.63
C PRO A 48 8.73 -5.20 6.31
N ARG A 49 8.56 -4.30 5.32
CA ARG A 49 7.26 -3.96 4.74
C ARG A 49 6.95 -4.85 3.55
N TYR A 50 5.69 -5.15 3.44
CA TYR A 50 5.10 -5.88 2.33
C TYR A 50 4.12 -4.96 1.63
N MET A 51 4.31 -4.75 0.32
CA MET A 51 3.45 -3.91 -0.50
C MET A 51 2.70 -4.74 -1.51
N HIS A 52 1.45 -4.42 -1.71
CA HIS A 52 0.66 -4.91 -2.85
C HIS A 52 0.23 -3.72 -3.69
N ILE A 53 0.41 -3.85 -5.02
CA ILE A 53 0.13 -2.78 -5.97
C ILE A 53 -0.86 -3.30 -7.00
N ASP A 54 -1.96 -2.58 -7.14
CA ASP A 54 -2.95 -2.75 -8.19
C ASP A 54 -2.86 -1.56 -9.16
N ILE A 55 -2.55 -1.86 -10.43
CA ILE A 55 -2.29 -0.83 -11.43
C ILE A 55 -3.56 -0.45 -12.16
N GLY A 56 -4.14 0.69 -11.79
CA GLY A 56 -5.12 1.40 -12.57
C GLY A 56 -4.51 2.63 -13.24
N VAL A 57 -4.79 2.88 -14.50
CA VAL A 57 -4.11 3.97 -15.26
C VAL A 57 -5.09 5.02 -15.78
N ALA A 58 -6.23 4.60 -16.32
CA ALA A 58 -7.14 5.49 -17.03
C ALA A 58 -8.56 5.52 -16.45
N ASN A 59 -9.14 4.37 -16.19
CA ASN A 59 -10.51 4.24 -15.70
C ASN A 59 -10.55 3.76 -14.25
N ASP A 60 -9.54 3.00 -13.86
CA ASP A 60 -9.42 2.44 -12.53
C ASP A 60 -8.34 3.16 -11.72
N ALA A 61 -8.55 3.24 -10.41
CA ALA A 61 -7.58 3.84 -9.51
C ALA A 61 -6.32 2.97 -9.39
N TYR A 62 -5.17 3.62 -9.22
CA TYR A 62 -3.94 2.95 -8.84
C TYR A 62 -3.93 2.76 -7.32
N GLY A 63 -3.75 1.54 -6.87
CA GLY A 63 -3.77 1.18 -5.45
C GLY A 63 -2.40 0.75 -4.93
N ILE A 64 -2.04 1.19 -3.72
CA ILE A 64 -0.87 0.69 -2.98
C ILE A 64 -1.29 0.42 -1.55
N ALA A 65 -1.19 -0.84 -1.11
CA ALA A 65 -1.33 -1.20 0.29
C ALA A 65 0.04 -1.58 0.87
N CYS A 66 0.30 -1.17 2.11
CA CYS A 66 1.56 -1.46 2.79
C CYS A 66 1.29 -1.94 4.21
N CYS A 67 1.88 -3.06 4.58
CA CYS A 67 1.76 -3.64 5.92
C CYS A 67 3.08 -4.24 6.40
N TYR A 68 3.14 -4.53 7.69
CA TYR A 68 4.25 -5.24 8.31
C TYR A 68 3.75 -6.19 9.41
N LYS A 69 4.56 -7.18 9.72
CA LYS A 69 4.33 -8.08 10.84
C LYS A 69 5.07 -7.56 12.06
N TYR A 70 4.37 -7.44 13.20
CA TYR A 70 4.98 -7.08 14.47
C TYR A 70 4.28 -7.76 15.64
N GLY A 71 5.02 -8.58 16.35
CA GLY A 71 4.46 -9.32 17.48
C GLY A 71 3.59 -10.51 17.07
N SER A 72 3.00 -11.11 18.09
CA SER A 72 2.08 -12.24 17.97
C SER A 72 1.17 -12.28 19.19
N LYS A 73 0.07 -13.01 19.08
CA LYS A 73 -0.81 -13.34 20.19
C LYS A 73 -1.16 -14.83 20.20
N ILE A 74 -1.57 -15.33 21.37
CA ILE A 74 -2.02 -16.71 21.51
C ILE A 74 -3.54 -16.76 21.33
N ILE A 75 -4.00 -17.59 20.42
CA ILE A 75 -5.41 -17.88 20.18
C ILE A 75 -5.58 -19.40 20.23
N ASP A 76 -6.40 -19.87 21.15
CA ASP A 76 -6.66 -21.30 21.36
C ASP A 76 -5.36 -22.13 21.52
N GLY A 77 -4.37 -21.55 22.21
CA GLY A 77 -3.07 -22.18 22.43
C GLY A 77 -2.11 -22.14 21.25
N VAL A 78 -2.49 -21.49 20.14
CA VAL A 78 -1.65 -21.32 18.95
C VAL A 78 -1.13 -19.90 18.85
N GLU A 79 0.17 -19.74 18.59
CA GLU A 79 0.77 -18.44 18.34
C GLU A 79 0.40 -17.96 16.94
N VAL A 80 -0.24 -16.80 16.86
CA VAL A 80 -0.70 -16.16 15.61
C VAL A 80 0.00 -14.81 15.45
N PRO A 81 0.63 -14.55 14.30
CA PRO A 81 1.27 -13.26 14.05
C PRO A 81 0.25 -12.14 13.96
N GLU A 82 0.67 -10.94 14.35
CA GLU A 82 -0.10 -9.72 14.20
C GLU A 82 0.44 -8.87 13.04
N TYR A 83 -0.47 -8.32 12.25
CA TYR A 83 -0.18 -7.51 11.07
C TYR A 83 -0.71 -6.09 11.26
N PHE A 84 0.11 -5.12 10.91
CA PHE A 84 -0.21 -3.71 11.00
C PHE A 84 -0.13 -3.08 9.62
N TYR A 85 -1.16 -2.38 9.22
CA TYR A 85 -1.17 -1.62 7.97
C TYR A 85 -0.68 -0.20 8.23
N ASP A 86 0.39 0.20 7.51
CA ASP A 86 0.87 1.57 7.53
C ASP A 86 -0.10 2.47 6.76
N PHE A 87 -0.52 2.02 5.57
CA PHE A 87 -1.42 2.78 4.70
C PHE A 87 -2.05 1.92 3.60
N SER A 88 -3.13 2.44 3.05
CA SER A 88 -3.68 2.09 1.75
C SER A 88 -3.88 3.37 0.95
N LEU A 89 -3.20 3.49 -0.17
CA LEU A 89 -3.31 4.65 -1.05
C LEU A 89 -4.16 4.30 -2.26
N ARG A 90 -5.10 5.17 -2.57
CA ARG A 90 -5.88 5.12 -3.79
C ARG A 90 -5.62 6.39 -4.59
N ILE A 91 -4.97 6.25 -5.74
CA ILE A 91 -4.67 7.35 -6.65
C ILE A 91 -5.70 7.33 -7.77
N VAL A 92 -6.61 8.28 -7.75
CA VAL A 92 -7.69 8.37 -8.73
C VAL A 92 -7.15 8.97 -10.02
N PRO A 93 -7.43 8.37 -11.19
CA PRO A 93 -7.05 8.95 -12.46
C PRO A 93 -7.63 10.36 -12.63
N PRO A 94 -6.87 11.30 -13.17
CA PRO A 94 -7.42 12.60 -13.54
C PRO A 94 -8.40 12.45 -14.71
N ALA A 95 -9.16 13.52 -14.98
CA ALA A 95 -10.10 13.50 -16.10
C ALA A 95 -9.40 13.19 -17.44
N PRO A 96 -10.02 12.37 -18.32
CA PRO A 96 -9.48 12.08 -19.64
C PRO A 96 -9.15 13.35 -20.44
N PRO A 97 -8.09 13.33 -21.25
CA PRO A 97 -7.26 12.20 -21.64
C PRO A 97 -6.08 11.87 -20.70
N LYS A 98 -6.02 12.51 -19.56
CA LYS A 98 -4.94 12.36 -18.58
C LYS A 98 -4.99 10.99 -17.89
N ARG A 99 -3.85 10.56 -17.36
CA ARG A 99 -3.68 9.23 -16.73
C ARG A 99 -2.88 9.34 -15.44
N VAL A 100 -2.97 8.33 -14.60
CA VAL A 100 -2.06 8.19 -13.47
C VAL A 100 -0.63 8.02 -13.99
N SER A 101 0.29 8.77 -13.42
CA SER A 101 1.71 8.66 -13.78
C SER A 101 2.33 7.47 -13.03
N ILE A 102 2.56 6.39 -13.74
CA ILE A 102 3.25 5.20 -13.22
C ILE A 102 4.64 5.56 -12.69
N ASP A 103 5.35 6.43 -13.39
CA ASP A 103 6.67 6.89 -12.98
C ASP A 103 6.63 7.60 -11.61
N ARG A 104 5.63 8.42 -11.37
CA ARG A 104 5.44 9.06 -10.05
C ARG A 104 5.15 8.04 -8.94
N CYS A 105 4.40 6.99 -9.25
CA CYS A 105 4.18 5.90 -8.31
C CYS A 105 5.49 5.17 -7.99
N HIS A 106 6.34 4.92 -9.00
CA HIS A 106 7.67 4.35 -8.79
C HIS A 106 8.56 5.26 -7.94
N GLN A 107 8.59 6.56 -8.22
CA GLN A 107 9.36 7.54 -7.46
C GLN A 107 8.90 7.60 -6.00
N PHE A 108 7.61 7.47 -5.73
CA PHE A 108 7.09 7.40 -4.38
C PHE A 108 7.62 6.15 -3.62
N ILE A 109 7.67 4.99 -4.28
CA ILE A 109 8.21 3.77 -3.68
C ILE A 109 9.70 3.90 -3.37
N LEU A 110 10.47 4.46 -4.32
CA LEU A 110 11.89 4.76 -4.12
C LEU A 110 12.09 5.74 -2.95
N TYR A 111 11.27 6.78 -2.86
CA TYR A 111 11.31 7.76 -1.79
C TYR A 111 11.10 7.11 -0.41
N MET A 112 10.13 6.22 -0.29
CA MET A 112 9.87 5.51 0.97
C MET A 112 11.09 4.69 1.42
N ARG A 113 11.79 4.03 0.50
CA ARG A 113 13.01 3.28 0.83
C ARG A 113 14.20 4.20 1.08
N ASP A 114 14.50 5.09 0.12
CA ASP A 114 15.79 5.79 0.05
C ASP A 114 15.82 7.04 0.94
N VAL A 115 14.69 7.68 1.18
CA VAL A 115 14.57 8.91 1.99
C VAL A 115 13.98 8.62 3.35
N LEU A 116 12.87 7.87 3.41
CA LEU A 116 12.20 7.58 4.68
C LEU A 116 12.80 6.37 5.41
N GLY A 117 13.64 5.58 4.74
CA GLY A 117 14.36 4.46 5.34
C GLY A 117 13.51 3.23 5.62
N LEU A 118 12.39 3.04 4.92
CA LEU A 118 11.60 1.82 5.06
C LEU A 118 12.33 0.62 4.47
N LYS A 119 12.33 -0.48 5.22
CA LYS A 119 12.83 -1.75 4.75
C LYS A 119 11.74 -2.46 3.94
N ILE A 120 11.71 -2.27 2.62
CA ILE A 120 10.72 -2.89 1.75
C ILE A 120 11.18 -4.30 1.41
N GLY A 121 10.54 -5.32 2.02
CA GLY A 121 10.93 -6.73 1.89
C GLY A 121 10.35 -7.42 0.67
N LEU A 122 9.14 -7.02 0.26
CA LEU A 122 8.45 -7.60 -0.89
C LEU A 122 7.46 -6.61 -1.49
N ILE A 123 7.43 -6.54 -2.82
CA ILE A 123 6.39 -5.87 -3.59
C ILE A 123 5.70 -6.90 -4.45
N SER A 124 4.38 -6.97 -4.39
CA SER A 124 3.57 -7.85 -5.22
C SER A 124 2.61 -7.05 -6.11
N PHE A 125 2.29 -7.62 -7.28
CA PHE A 125 1.37 -7.06 -8.25
C PHE A 125 0.32 -8.09 -8.65
N ASP A 126 -0.91 -7.62 -8.92
CA ASP A 126 -2.03 -8.50 -9.27
C ASP A 126 -2.13 -8.83 -10.76
N GLN A 127 -1.75 -7.95 -11.67
CA GLN A 127 -2.05 -8.05 -13.09
C GLN A 127 -0.83 -8.13 -14.02
N PHE A 128 -1.05 -8.73 -15.20
CA PHE A 128 -0.06 -8.79 -16.29
C PHE A 128 0.40 -7.41 -16.79
N GLN A 129 -0.43 -6.38 -16.69
CA GLN A 129 -0.08 -4.99 -17.05
C GLN A 129 1.03 -4.39 -16.19
N SER A 130 1.50 -5.13 -15.20
CA SER A 130 2.54 -4.71 -14.26
C SER A 130 3.97 -4.97 -14.73
N GLU A 131 4.21 -5.56 -15.91
CA GLU A 131 5.54 -6.03 -16.30
C GLU A 131 6.60 -4.93 -16.31
N ALA A 132 6.30 -3.78 -16.89
CA ALA A 132 7.23 -2.64 -16.91
C ALA A 132 7.55 -2.14 -15.48
N SER A 133 6.55 -2.08 -14.60
CA SER A 133 6.73 -1.69 -13.19
C SER A 133 7.56 -2.73 -12.43
N ARG A 134 7.32 -4.00 -12.67
CA ARG A 134 8.08 -5.09 -12.05
C ARG A 134 9.54 -5.05 -12.49
N GLN A 135 9.80 -4.88 -13.78
CA GLN A 135 11.15 -4.75 -14.30
C GLN A 135 11.86 -3.55 -13.67
N PHE A 136 11.25 -2.37 -13.71
CA PHE A 136 11.80 -1.16 -13.12
C PHE A 136 12.18 -1.35 -11.65
N LEU A 137 11.26 -1.85 -10.83
CA LEU A 137 11.51 -2.03 -9.40
C LEU A 137 12.56 -3.13 -9.12
N THR A 138 12.58 -4.20 -9.92
CA THR A 138 13.60 -5.24 -9.81
C THR A 138 14.99 -4.68 -10.14
N GLU A 139 15.11 -3.87 -11.18
CA GLU A 139 16.37 -3.20 -11.57
C GLU A 139 16.85 -2.23 -10.49
N HIS A 140 15.92 -1.66 -9.69
CA HIS A 140 16.23 -0.81 -8.53
C HIS A 140 16.45 -1.59 -7.23
N GLY A 141 16.56 -2.92 -7.30
CA GLY A 141 16.94 -3.77 -6.18
C GLY A 141 15.82 -4.23 -5.27
N PHE A 142 14.56 -4.04 -5.67
CA PHE A 142 13.42 -4.57 -4.91
C PHE A 142 13.18 -6.05 -5.21
N ASN A 143 12.72 -6.79 -4.20
CA ASN A 143 12.17 -8.12 -4.38
C ASN A 143 10.73 -7.98 -4.86
N VAL A 144 10.47 -8.34 -6.11
CA VAL A 144 9.18 -8.16 -6.76
C VAL A 144 8.59 -9.49 -7.18
N LYS A 145 7.32 -9.72 -6.88
CA LYS A 145 6.60 -10.94 -7.25
C LYS A 145 5.27 -10.61 -7.92
N TYR A 146 4.86 -11.53 -8.79
CA TYR A 146 3.49 -11.57 -9.29
C TYR A 146 2.65 -12.45 -8.36
N GLN A 147 1.53 -11.93 -7.89
CA GLN A 147 0.58 -12.65 -7.07
C GLN A 147 -0.84 -12.29 -7.51
N SER A 148 -1.46 -13.15 -8.30
CA SER A 148 -2.86 -12.98 -8.66
C SER A 148 -3.74 -13.34 -7.48
N VAL A 149 -4.54 -12.39 -7.03
CA VAL A 149 -5.57 -12.60 -6.00
C VAL A 149 -6.76 -13.35 -6.60
N ASP A 150 -6.97 -13.22 -7.91
CA ASP A 150 -8.10 -13.84 -8.63
C ASP A 150 -7.95 -15.34 -8.87
N LYS A 151 -6.75 -15.87 -8.80
CA LYS A 151 -6.47 -17.29 -9.14
C LYS A 151 -6.58 -18.25 -7.97
N THR A 152 -6.46 -17.77 -6.74
CA THR A 152 -6.59 -18.60 -5.55
C THR A 152 -7.24 -17.82 -4.43
N ASP A 153 -8.27 -18.37 -3.83
CA ASP A 153 -8.94 -17.79 -2.65
C ASP A 153 -8.05 -17.80 -1.39
N THR A 154 -6.86 -18.40 -1.47
CA THR A 154 -5.99 -18.65 -0.30
C THR A 154 -5.60 -17.36 0.42
N ALA A 155 -5.16 -16.34 -0.32
CA ALA A 155 -4.76 -15.05 0.27
C ALA A 155 -5.97 -14.33 0.89
N TYR A 156 -7.10 -14.36 0.19
CA TYR A 156 -8.35 -13.78 0.65
C TYR A 156 -8.85 -14.49 1.91
N LEU A 157 -8.90 -15.81 1.90
CA LEU A 157 -9.34 -16.62 3.05
C LEU A 157 -8.43 -16.42 4.24
N TYR A 158 -7.12 -16.32 4.03
CA TYR A 158 -6.17 -16.01 5.10
C TYR A 158 -6.41 -14.61 5.69
N PHE A 159 -6.64 -13.61 4.87
CA PHE A 159 -6.96 -12.27 5.34
C PHE A 159 -8.27 -12.24 6.14
N VAL A 160 -9.30 -12.93 5.66
CA VAL A 160 -10.57 -13.08 6.36
C VAL A 160 -10.38 -13.78 7.72
N ASP A 161 -9.58 -14.84 7.78
CA ASP A 161 -9.24 -15.52 9.02
C ASP A 161 -8.50 -14.58 9.99
N CYS A 162 -7.56 -13.79 9.49
CA CYS A 162 -6.88 -12.77 10.30
C CYS A 162 -7.83 -11.70 10.85
N LEU A 163 -8.85 -11.29 10.09
CA LEU A 163 -9.89 -10.38 10.56
C LEU A 163 -10.71 -11.01 11.70
N TYR A 164 -11.15 -12.25 11.53
CA TYR A 164 -11.91 -12.96 12.58
C TYR A 164 -11.09 -13.17 13.84
N LYS A 165 -9.81 -13.43 13.71
CA LYS A 165 -8.86 -13.56 14.82
C LYS A 165 -8.43 -12.22 15.42
N GLN A 166 -8.85 -11.10 14.82
CA GLN A 166 -8.46 -9.75 15.22
C GLN A 166 -6.94 -9.60 15.32
N CYS A 167 -6.20 -10.18 14.38
CA CYS A 167 -4.75 -10.06 14.28
C CYS A 167 -4.27 -9.15 13.14
N VAL A 168 -5.20 -8.36 12.60
CA VAL A 168 -4.92 -7.28 11.64
C VAL A 168 -5.32 -5.95 12.27
N HIS A 169 -4.46 -4.96 12.15
CA HIS A 169 -4.65 -3.64 12.73
C HIS A 169 -4.50 -2.57 11.65
N PHE A 170 -5.45 -1.65 11.57
CA PHE A 170 -5.42 -0.53 10.64
C PHE A 170 -6.09 0.72 11.23
N SER A 171 -5.74 1.89 10.70
CA SER A 171 -6.31 3.16 11.14
C SER A 171 -7.77 3.32 10.73
N ARG A 172 -8.47 4.25 11.38
CA ARG A 172 -9.84 4.62 11.02
C ARG A 172 -9.94 5.09 9.56
N GLU A 173 -9.00 5.91 9.10
CA GLU A 173 -9.02 6.39 7.72
C GLU A 173 -8.84 5.28 6.69
N PHE A 174 -8.08 4.24 7.00
CA PHE A 174 -8.00 3.06 6.16
C PHE A 174 -9.35 2.38 6.04
N ALA A 175 -10.11 2.30 7.14
CA ALA A 175 -11.42 1.68 7.17
C ALA A 175 -12.48 2.47 6.39
N ASP A 176 -12.33 3.79 6.34
CA ASP A 176 -13.29 4.72 5.72
C ASP A 176 -12.92 5.04 4.25
N SER A 177 -11.79 4.55 3.75
CA SER A 177 -11.32 4.76 2.38
C SER A 177 -11.84 3.70 1.42
#